data_b630ed1f9bc764d73a0af36482a789ad
#
_entry.id   b630ed1f9bc764d73a0af36482a789ad
#
_cell.length_a   1.000
_cell.length_b   1.000
_cell.length_c   1.000
_cell.angle_alpha   90.00
_cell.angle_beta   90.00
_cell.angle_gamma   90.00
#
_symmetry.space_group_name_H-M   'P 1'
#
loop_
_entity.id
_entity.type
_entity.pdbx_description
1 polymer ?
#
loop_
_entity_poly.entity_id
_entity_poly.type
_entity_poly.pdbx_seq_one_letter_code
_entity_poly.pdbx_strand_id
1 'polypeptide(L)'
;SDDTIALLQKRPDIREHWKVKLYDYLRQVPVVTTTNFIKYTLMLHFSINNEHLKPSDITYADFNYDSFADRSTKSVDYASYWARENVMLDIIRTGDIYRKSSLGPASAHLSNMQPHNIQELERTRQYTIIFIGLCIRAAIDGGVSPDTAFSRGNIYLNNLSHAKSYGDITASAQLAFDDFLFLVHN
;
A
#
# COMPACT_ATOMS: atom_id res chain seq x y z
N SER A 1 -13.90 -8.46 3.90
CA SER A 1 -14.57 -8.22 2.65
C SER A 1 -15.12 -9.52 2.08
N ASP A 2 -15.76 -9.51 0.91
CA ASP A 2 -16.49 -10.64 0.33
C ASP A 2 -15.65 -11.91 0.15
N ASP A 3 -14.35 -11.77 -0.10
CA ASP A 3 -13.43 -12.91 -0.23
C ASP A 3 -13.24 -13.69 1.08
N THR A 4 -13.15 -12.99 2.22
CA THR A 4 -13.04 -13.62 3.54
C THR A 4 -14.32 -14.38 3.87
N ILE A 5 -15.46 -13.86 3.46
CA ILE A 5 -16.77 -14.44 3.62
C ILE A 5 -16.93 -15.71 2.79
N ALA A 6 -16.50 -15.65 1.51
CA ALA A 6 -16.50 -16.81 0.61
C ALA A 6 -15.60 -17.94 1.12
N LEU A 7 -14.49 -17.62 1.77
CA LEU A 7 -13.60 -18.60 2.41
C LEU A 7 -14.26 -19.27 3.62
N LEU A 8 -14.94 -18.51 4.45
CA LEU A 8 -15.65 -19.05 5.63
C LEU A 8 -16.82 -19.97 5.24
N GLN A 9 -17.50 -19.68 4.13
CA GLN A 9 -18.56 -20.53 3.60
C GLN A 9 -18.09 -21.93 3.18
N LYS A 10 -16.82 -22.04 2.75
CA LYS A 10 -16.20 -23.30 2.30
C LYS A 10 -15.63 -24.16 3.45
N ARG A 11 -15.62 -23.67 4.70
CA ARG A 11 -15.08 -24.39 5.86
C ARG A 11 -16.11 -25.39 6.42
N PRO A 12 -15.89 -26.71 6.31
CA PRO A 12 -16.82 -27.73 6.79
C PRO A 12 -16.80 -27.89 8.33
N ASP A 13 -15.72 -27.43 8.97
CA ASP A 13 -15.49 -27.51 10.41
C ASP A 13 -16.26 -26.44 11.22
N ILE A 14 -16.83 -25.44 10.54
CA ILE A 14 -17.60 -24.39 11.17
C ILE A 14 -19.09 -24.69 11.00
N ARG A 15 -19.82 -24.81 12.13
CA ARG A 15 -21.27 -25.00 12.10
C ARG A 15 -21.98 -23.82 11.43
N GLU A 16 -23.03 -24.10 10.65
CA GLU A 16 -23.70 -23.11 9.79
C GLU A 16 -24.18 -21.86 10.55
N HIS A 17 -24.76 -22.05 11.76
CA HIS A 17 -25.20 -20.90 12.56
C HIS A 17 -24.07 -19.97 13.05
N TRP A 18 -22.84 -20.49 13.19
CA TRP A 18 -21.66 -19.68 13.51
C TRP A 18 -21.17 -18.90 12.30
N LYS A 19 -21.30 -19.45 11.10
CA LYS A 19 -20.96 -18.76 9.87
C LYS A 19 -21.80 -17.49 9.71
N VAL A 20 -23.11 -17.57 9.95
CA VAL A 20 -24.01 -16.41 9.88
C VAL A 20 -23.61 -15.34 10.90
N LYS A 21 -23.41 -15.72 12.18
CA LYS A 21 -23.01 -14.77 13.23
C LYS A 21 -21.65 -14.12 12.93
N LEU A 22 -20.70 -14.90 12.46
CA LEU A 22 -19.35 -14.39 12.09
C LEU A 22 -19.44 -13.45 10.89
N TYR A 23 -20.31 -13.74 9.93
CA TYR A 23 -20.59 -12.88 8.79
C TYR A 23 -21.13 -11.52 9.22
N ASP A 24 -22.15 -11.50 10.08
CA ASP A 24 -22.74 -10.26 10.60
C ASP A 24 -21.73 -9.44 11.41
N TYR A 25 -20.88 -10.13 12.19
CA TYR A 25 -19.80 -9.49 12.94
C TYR A 25 -18.75 -8.89 12.01
N LEU A 26 -18.27 -9.62 11.00
CA LEU A 26 -17.25 -9.15 10.06
C LEU A 26 -17.73 -7.97 9.22
N ARG A 27 -19.01 -7.85 8.93
CA ARG A 27 -19.57 -6.67 8.24
C ARG A 27 -19.49 -5.39 9.08
N GLN A 28 -19.49 -5.51 10.40
CA GLN A 28 -19.42 -4.38 11.32
C GLN A 28 -17.96 -3.99 11.64
N VAL A 29 -16.98 -4.85 11.34
CA VAL A 29 -15.57 -4.56 11.57
C VAL A 29 -15.09 -3.56 10.53
N PRO A 30 -14.55 -2.41 10.93
CA PRO A 30 -14.01 -1.43 9.99
C PRO A 30 -12.85 -2.03 9.21
N VAL A 31 -12.85 -1.82 7.88
CA VAL A 31 -11.74 -2.22 7.03
C VAL A 31 -10.57 -1.29 7.31
N VAL A 32 -9.50 -1.85 7.87
CA VAL A 32 -8.25 -1.13 8.13
C VAL A 32 -7.24 -1.49 7.05
N THR A 33 -6.54 -0.52 6.49
CA THR A 33 -5.45 -0.78 5.55
C THR A 33 -4.33 -1.55 6.25
N THR A 34 -3.62 -2.41 5.52
CA THR A 34 -2.49 -3.18 6.07
C THR A 34 -1.45 -2.27 6.74
N THR A 35 -1.18 -1.11 6.14
CA THR A 35 -0.26 -0.11 6.69
C THR A 35 -0.71 0.41 8.06
N ASN A 36 -1.99 0.72 8.21
CA ASN A 36 -2.53 1.18 9.50
C ASN A 36 -2.58 0.04 10.51
N PHE A 37 -2.93 -1.17 10.07
CA PHE A 37 -2.89 -2.35 10.92
C PHE A 37 -1.48 -2.59 11.48
N ILE A 38 -0.44 -2.53 10.63
CA ILE A 38 0.96 -2.64 11.04
C ILE A 38 1.32 -1.55 12.04
N LYS A 39 0.96 -0.29 11.77
CA LYS A 39 1.23 0.82 12.71
C LYS A 39 0.59 0.57 14.07
N TYR A 40 -0.67 0.17 14.12
CA TYR A 40 -1.36 -0.12 15.37
C TYR A 40 -0.74 -1.31 16.10
N THR A 41 -0.35 -2.36 15.36
CA THR A 41 0.34 -3.52 15.95
C THR A 41 1.68 -3.15 16.57
N LEU A 42 2.48 -2.32 15.88
CA LEU A 42 3.76 -1.82 16.38
C LEU A 42 3.58 -0.92 17.62
N MET A 43 2.57 -0.03 17.58
CA MET A 43 2.23 0.82 18.75
C MET A 43 1.79 -0.03 19.95
N LEU A 44 0.97 -1.05 19.74
CA LEU A 44 0.52 -1.97 20.77
C LEU A 44 1.69 -2.77 21.34
N HIS A 45 2.55 -3.32 20.47
CA HIS A 45 3.75 -4.03 20.87
C HIS A 45 4.66 -3.14 21.74
N PHE A 46 4.92 -1.91 21.30
CA PHE A 46 5.70 -0.95 22.08
C PHE A 46 5.06 -0.65 23.44
N SER A 47 3.74 -0.46 23.48
CA SER A 47 3.02 -0.16 24.73
C SER A 47 3.08 -1.29 25.76
N ILE A 48 3.15 -2.56 25.30
CA ILE A 48 3.17 -3.73 26.17
C ILE A 48 4.62 -4.10 26.56
N ASN A 49 5.52 -4.12 25.59
CA ASN A 49 6.86 -4.67 25.75
C ASN A 49 7.96 -3.61 25.92
N ASN A 50 7.62 -2.32 25.71
CA ASN A 50 8.57 -1.20 25.70
C ASN A 50 9.75 -1.42 24.70
N GLU A 51 9.48 -2.14 23.60
CA GLU A 51 10.43 -2.48 22.56
C GLU A 51 10.04 -1.82 21.24
N HIS A 52 10.98 -1.09 20.63
CA HIS A 52 10.80 -0.44 19.34
C HIS A 52 11.07 -1.40 18.19
N LEU A 53 10.02 -1.93 17.58
CA LEU A 53 10.10 -2.68 16.33
C LEU A 53 9.86 -1.74 15.12
N LYS A 54 10.54 -2.05 14.03
CA LYS A 54 10.33 -1.40 12.72
C LYS A 54 9.40 -2.26 11.85
N PRO A 55 8.74 -1.69 10.84
CA PRO A 55 7.98 -2.48 9.86
C PRO A 55 8.78 -3.61 9.20
N SER A 56 10.12 -3.44 9.06
CA SER A 56 11.04 -4.46 8.55
C SER A 56 11.19 -5.69 9.45
N ASP A 57 10.87 -5.56 10.74
CA ASP A 57 11.01 -6.66 11.71
C ASP A 57 9.78 -7.57 11.71
N ILE A 58 8.72 -7.17 11.00
CA ILE A 58 7.50 -7.96 10.82
C ILE A 58 7.73 -9.00 9.74
N THR A 59 7.77 -10.26 10.13
CA THR A 59 7.75 -11.38 9.19
C THR A 59 6.31 -11.77 8.92
N TYR A 60 5.90 -11.73 7.66
CA TYR A 60 4.62 -12.30 7.27
C TYR A 60 4.78 -13.83 7.28
N ALA A 61 4.00 -14.52 8.13
CA ALA A 61 3.91 -15.96 8.02
C ALA A 61 3.39 -16.29 6.62
N ASP A 62 4.14 -17.08 5.87
CA ASP A 62 3.63 -17.70 4.64
C ASP A 62 2.48 -18.62 5.06
N PHE A 63 1.27 -18.07 5.08
CA PHE A 63 0.09 -18.90 5.02
C PHE A 63 0.14 -19.58 3.67
N ASN A 64 0.47 -20.87 3.70
CA ASN A 64 0.49 -21.71 2.51
C ASN A 64 -0.93 -21.75 1.94
N TYR A 65 -1.26 -20.76 1.12
CA TYR A 65 -2.52 -20.60 0.41
C TYR A 65 -2.64 -21.57 -0.78
N ASP A 66 -1.67 -22.47 -0.97
CA ASP A 66 -1.71 -23.47 -2.03
C ASP A 66 -2.93 -24.39 -1.96
N SER A 67 -3.58 -24.49 -0.80
CA SER A 67 -4.86 -25.19 -0.68
C SER A 67 -6.07 -24.35 -1.12
N PHE A 68 -5.87 -23.07 -1.44
CA PHE A 68 -6.91 -22.15 -1.94
C PHE A 68 -6.61 -21.62 -3.34
N ALA A 69 -5.67 -22.27 -4.03
CA ALA A 69 -5.19 -21.86 -5.34
C ALA A 69 -6.13 -22.26 -6.48
N ASP A 70 -7.40 -21.94 -6.36
CA ASP A 70 -8.14 -21.50 -7.52
C ASP A 70 -8.30 -19.97 -7.43
N ARG A 71 -7.18 -19.28 -7.23
CA ARG A 71 -7.09 -17.89 -7.63
C ARG A 71 -7.08 -17.91 -9.15
N SER A 72 -8.28 -18.00 -9.74
CA SER A 72 -8.51 -17.40 -11.04
C SER A 72 -7.68 -16.13 -11.05
N THR A 73 -6.70 -16.05 -11.91
CA THR A 73 -5.93 -14.87 -12.23
C THR A 73 -6.92 -13.72 -12.35
N LYS A 74 -7.18 -12.99 -11.26
CA LYS A 74 -7.86 -11.70 -11.37
C LYS A 74 -6.94 -10.94 -12.30
N SER A 75 -7.34 -10.81 -13.54
CA SER A 75 -6.62 -10.00 -14.51
C SER A 75 -6.43 -8.66 -13.84
N VAL A 76 -5.16 -8.25 -13.67
CA VAL A 76 -4.87 -6.93 -13.11
C VAL A 76 -5.61 -5.95 -13.99
N ASP A 77 -6.53 -5.20 -13.41
CA ASP A 77 -7.25 -4.16 -14.14
C ASP A 77 -6.31 -2.97 -14.34
N TYR A 78 -5.50 -3.07 -15.40
CA TYR A 78 -4.54 -2.04 -15.77
C TYR A 78 -5.21 -0.71 -16.12
N ALA A 79 -6.47 -0.72 -16.55
CA ALA A 79 -7.21 0.50 -16.85
C ALA A 79 -7.51 1.30 -15.57
N SER A 80 -8.01 0.63 -14.53
CA SER A 80 -8.22 1.25 -13.22
C SER A 80 -6.91 1.65 -12.54
N TYR A 81 -5.85 0.86 -12.70
CA TYR A 81 -4.52 1.19 -12.20
C TYR A 81 -4.03 2.51 -12.83
N TRP A 82 -4.04 2.58 -14.15
CA TRP A 82 -3.62 3.76 -14.91
C TRP A 82 -4.47 5.01 -14.60
N ALA A 83 -5.80 4.85 -14.51
CA ALA A 83 -6.70 5.96 -14.17
C ALA A 83 -6.37 6.54 -12.79
N ARG A 84 -6.14 5.69 -11.78
CA ARG A 84 -5.76 6.12 -10.43
C ARG A 84 -4.39 6.81 -10.41
N GLU A 85 -3.41 6.26 -11.11
CA GLU A 85 -2.08 6.86 -11.23
C GLU A 85 -2.16 8.27 -11.81
N ASN A 86 -2.91 8.46 -12.90
CA ASN A 86 -3.10 9.77 -13.50
C ASN A 86 -3.74 10.79 -12.54
N VAL A 87 -4.74 10.37 -11.76
CA VAL A 87 -5.35 11.24 -10.74
C VAL A 87 -4.32 11.66 -9.69
N MET A 88 -3.46 10.74 -9.23
CA MET A 88 -2.42 11.03 -8.25
C MET A 88 -1.39 12.02 -8.82
N LEU A 89 -0.95 11.81 -10.06
CA LEU A 89 0.00 12.70 -10.72
C LEU A 89 -0.61 14.09 -10.99
N ASP A 90 -1.90 14.15 -11.32
CA ASP A 90 -2.60 15.41 -11.50
C ASP A 90 -2.70 16.23 -10.19
N ILE A 91 -2.92 15.55 -9.07
CA ILE A 91 -2.91 16.17 -7.74
C ILE A 91 -1.52 16.77 -7.42
N ILE A 92 -0.43 16.08 -7.76
CA ILE A 92 0.91 16.64 -7.60
C ILE A 92 1.09 17.86 -8.51
N ARG A 93 0.75 17.76 -9.82
CA ARG A 93 0.91 18.87 -10.77
C ARG A 93 0.19 20.13 -10.35
N THR A 94 -0.99 19.98 -9.75
CA THR A 94 -1.82 21.10 -9.33
C THR A 94 -1.55 21.58 -7.90
N GLY A 95 -0.77 20.81 -7.12
CA GLY A 95 -0.54 21.11 -5.71
C GLY A 95 -1.82 21.03 -4.85
N ASP A 96 -2.84 20.25 -5.27
CA ASP A 96 -4.15 20.20 -4.64
C ASP A 96 -4.17 19.29 -3.41
N ILE A 97 -3.78 19.86 -2.26
CA ILE A 97 -3.77 19.15 -0.97
C ILE A 97 -5.17 18.74 -0.49
N TYR A 98 -6.21 19.45 -0.92
CA TYR A 98 -7.59 19.16 -0.52
C TYR A 98 -8.13 17.93 -1.25
N ARG A 99 -7.81 17.80 -2.53
CA ARG A 99 -8.20 16.63 -3.33
C ARG A 99 -7.49 15.35 -2.88
N LYS A 100 -6.29 15.45 -2.29
CA LYS A 100 -5.58 14.33 -1.66
C LYS A 100 -6.45 13.58 -0.65
N SER A 101 -7.22 14.30 0.18
CA SER A 101 -8.03 13.69 1.24
C SER A 101 -9.11 12.73 0.71
N SER A 102 -9.56 12.91 -0.53
CA SER A 102 -10.57 12.08 -1.18
C SER A 102 -10.03 10.79 -1.81
N LEU A 103 -8.70 10.70 -2.02
CA LEU A 103 -8.07 9.55 -2.70
C LEU A 103 -7.70 8.38 -1.80
N GLY A 104 -7.63 8.60 -0.50
CA GLY A 104 -7.00 7.64 0.40
C GLY A 104 -5.46 7.64 0.26
N PRO A 105 -4.76 6.70 0.93
CA PRO A 105 -3.29 6.67 0.90
C PRO A 105 -2.76 6.30 -0.49
N ALA A 106 -1.64 6.92 -0.89
CA ALA A 106 -0.93 6.57 -2.13
C ALA A 106 -0.49 5.10 -2.13
N SER A 107 -0.19 4.54 -0.95
CA SER A 107 0.09 3.11 -0.79
C SER A 107 -1.04 2.19 -1.24
N ALA A 108 -2.30 2.68 -1.26
CA ALA A 108 -3.43 1.92 -1.80
C ALA A 108 -3.31 1.68 -3.31
N HIS A 109 -2.51 2.46 -4.02
CA HIS A 109 -2.16 2.23 -5.42
C HIS A 109 -1.39 0.91 -5.59
N LEU A 110 -0.55 0.55 -4.61
CA LEU A 110 0.22 -0.68 -4.58
C LEU A 110 -0.50 -1.84 -3.85
N SER A 111 -1.66 -1.60 -3.25
CA SER A 111 -2.33 -2.58 -2.38
C SER A 111 -2.77 -3.87 -3.10
N ASN A 112 -3.00 -3.80 -4.41
CA ASN A 112 -3.30 -4.99 -5.22
C ASN A 112 -2.05 -5.82 -5.57
N MET A 113 -0.87 -5.34 -5.17
CA MET A 113 0.44 -5.94 -5.43
C MET A 113 1.09 -6.47 -4.15
N GLN A 114 0.29 -6.88 -3.14
CA GLN A 114 0.86 -7.45 -1.92
C GLN A 114 1.70 -8.68 -2.26
N PRO A 115 3.02 -8.63 -2.02
CA PRO A 115 3.90 -9.71 -2.40
C PRO A 115 3.70 -10.92 -1.48
N HIS A 116 3.59 -12.09 -2.08
CA HIS A 116 3.54 -13.36 -1.37
C HIS A 116 4.92 -14.05 -1.32
N ASN A 117 5.88 -13.52 -2.07
CA ASN A 117 7.24 -14.04 -2.14
C ASN A 117 8.24 -12.91 -2.49
N ILE A 118 9.53 -13.24 -2.44
CA ILE A 118 10.63 -12.29 -2.71
C ILE A 118 10.54 -11.73 -4.14
N GLN A 119 10.14 -12.54 -5.12
CA GLN A 119 10.05 -12.12 -6.51
C GLN A 119 8.95 -11.07 -6.72
N GLU A 120 7.82 -11.23 -6.04
CA GLU A 120 6.74 -10.25 -6.06
C GLU A 120 7.11 -8.97 -5.30
N LEU A 121 7.89 -9.09 -4.24
CA LEU A 121 8.44 -7.94 -3.51
C LEU A 121 9.35 -7.10 -4.43
N GLU A 122 10.24 -7.74 -5.20
CA GLU A 122 11.09 -7.05 -6.17
C GLU A 122 10.27 -6.39 -7.28
N ARG A 123 9.21 -7.05 -7.75
CA ARG A 123 8.29 -6.45 -8.72
C ARG A 123 7.61 -5.20 -8.15
N THR A 124 7.14 -5.27 -6.91
CA THR A 124 6.54 -4.11 -6.23
C THR A 124 7.54 -2.98 -6.09
N ARG A 125 8.80 -3.28 -5.77
CA ARG A 125 9.88 -2.29 -5.73
C ARG A 125 10.07 -1.61 -7.08
N GLN A 126 10.11 -2.38 -8.17
CA GLN A 126 10.26 -1.84 -9.54
C GLN A 126 9.11 -0.89 -9.91
N TYR A 127 7.86 -1.26 -9.61
CA TYR A 127 6.72 -0.37 -9.83
C TYR A 127 6.80 0.91 -8.99
N THR A 128 7.29 0.82 -7.76
CA THR A 128 7.47 2.00 -6.91
C THR A 128 8.57 2.92 -7.42
N ILE A 129 9.66 2.38 -7.99
CA ILE A 129 10.69 3.18 -8.67
C ILE A 129 10.08 3.98 -9.81
N ILE A 130 9.27 3.32 -10.65
CA ILE A 130 8.57 3.96 -11.78
C ILE A 130 7.64 5.06 -11.25
N PHE A 131 6.85 4.77 -10.23
CA PHE A 131 5.93 5.73 -9.62
C PHE A 131 6.65 6.97 -9.07
N ILE A 132 7.76 6.80 -8.34
CA ILE A 132 8.57 7.93 -7.86
C ILE A 132 9.10 8.76 -9.03
N GLY A 133 9.55 8.10 -10.10
CA GLY A 133 9.99 8.78 -11.32
C GLY A 133 8.89 9.63 -11.98
N LEU A 134 7.66 9.14 -11.95
CA LEU A 134 6.49 9.89 -12.44
C LEU A 134 6.13 11.06 -11.51
N CYS A 135 6.23 10.88 -10.19
CA CYS A 135 6.02 11.96 -9.22
C CYS A 135 7.04 13.11 -9.41
N ILE A 136 8.33 12.78 -9.67
CA ILE A 136 9.36 13.79 -10.00
C ILE A 136 8.92 14.63 -11.20
N ARG A 137 8.45 13.97 -12.27
CA ARG A 137 8.01 14.67 -13.48
C ARG A 137 6.77 15.51 -13.26
N ALA A 138 5.79 14.97 -12.52
CA ALA A 138 4.59 15.70 -12.16
C ALA A 138 4.90 16.96 -11.33
N ALA A 139 5.87 16.88 -10.42
CA ALA A 139 6.31 18.04 -9.64
C ALA A 139 7.01 19.10 -10.52
N ILE A 140 7.83 18.68 -11.47
CA ILE A 140 8.45 19.61 -12.43
C ILE A 140 7.39 20.29 -13.29
N ASP A 141 6.41 19.52 -13.80
CA ASP A 141 5.27 20.06 -14.55
C ASP A 141 4.44 21.05 -13.69
N GLY A 142 4.41 20.84 -12.38
CA GLY A 142 3.76 21.72 -11.40
C GLY A 142 4.59 22.95 -10.98
N GLY A 143 5.79 23.13 -11.56
CA GLY A 143 6.62 24.32 -11.36
C GLY A 143 7.80 24.15 -10.41
N VAL A 144 8.04 22.96 -9.85
CA VAL A 144 9.24 22.68 -9.05
C VAL A 144 10.46 22.64 -9.97
N SER A 145 11.58 23.26 -9.56
CA SER A 145 12.80 23.20 -10.36
C SER A 145 13.30 21.76 -10.55
N PRO A 146 13.80 21.38 -11.73
CA PRO A 146 14.32 20.03 -11.96
C PRO A 146 15.38 19.61 -10.93
N ASP A 147 16.29 20.50 -10.55
CA ASP A 147 17.34 20.20 -9.57
C ASP A 147 16.74 19.81 -8.20
N THR A 148 15.73 20.54 -7.75
CA THR A 148 15.02 20.23 -6.50
C THR A 148 14.27 18.92 -6.61
N ALA A 149 13.51 18.72 -7.69
CA ALA A 149 12.69 17.53 -7.87
C ALA A 149 13.55 16.25 -7.96
N PHE A 150 14.63 16.26 -8.74
CA PHE A 150 15.53 15.12 -8.85
C PHE A 150 16.32 14.86 -7.56
N SER A 151 16.78 15.90 -6.87
CA SER A 151 17.47 15.75 -5.58
C SER A 151 16.57 15.09 -4.54
N ARG A 152 15.32 15.52 -4.46
CA ARG A 152 14.32 14.90 -3.56
C ARG A 152 14.01 13.46 -3.96
N GLY A 153 13.78 13.21 -5.25
CA GLY A 153 13.52 11.88 -5.77
C GLY A 153 14.64 10.88 -5.46
N ASN A 154 15.89 11.30 -5.57
CA ASN A 154 17.06 10.46 -5.26
C ASN A 154 17.08 9.99 -3.81
N ILE A 155 16.57 10.79 -2.86
CA ILE A 155 16.46 10.37 -1.45
C ILE A 155 15.50 9.19 -1.35
N TYR A 156 14.31 9.26 -1.99
CA TYR A 156 13.32 8.19 -1.95
C TYR A 156 13.78 6.93 -2.70
N LEU A 157 14.45 7.10 -3.84
CA LEU A 157 15.02 5.97 -4.60
C LEU A 157 16.13 5.26 -3.79
N ASN A 158 16.96 6.02 -3.09
CA ASN A 158 17.97 5.44 -2.21
C ASN A 158 17.33 4.70 -1.02
N ASN A 159 16.33 5.28 -0.36
CA ASN A 159 15.60 4.61 0.71
C ASN A 159 14.94 3.31 0.21
N LEU A 160 14.36 3.34 -0.99
CA LEU A 160 13.74 2.20 -1.61
C LEU A 160 14.72 1.06 -1.92
N SER A 161 15.97 1.39 -2.28
CA SER A 161 17.02 0.39 -2.52
C SER A 161 17.39 -0.42 -1.25
N HIS A 162 17.16 0.17 -0.07
CA HIS A 162 17.42 -0.45 1.22
C HIS A 162 16.14 -1.04 1.87
N ALA A 163 14.98 -0.85 1.26
CA ALA A 163 13.71 -1.38 1.75
C ALA A 163 13.74 -2.92 1.77
N LYS A 164 13.38 -3.52 2.90
CA LYS A 164 13.41 -4.98 3.09
C LYS A 164 12.03 -5.60 3.16
N SER A 165 11.00 -4.78 3.34
CA SER A 165 9.63 -5.23 3.48
C SER A 165 8.68 -4.48 2.54
N TYR A 166 7.52 -5.07 2.31
CA TYR A 166 6.43 -4.40 1.60
C TYR A 166 6.02 -3.08 2.29
N GLY A 167 6.04 -3.06 3.64
CA GLY A 167 5.76 -1.86 4.42
C GLY A 167 6.75 -0.73 4.14
N ASP A 168 8.05 -1.03 4.02
CA ASP A 168 9.07 -0.02 3.70
C ASP A 168 8.85 0.55 2.30
N ILE A 169 8.52 -0.33 1.32
CA ILE A 169 8.27 0.08 -0.06
C ILE A 169 7.06 1.00 -0.14
N THR A 170 5.94 0.62 0.48
CA THR A 170 4.71 1.41 0.46
C THR A 170 4.85 2.72 1.24
N ALA A 171 5.60 2.72 2.34
CA ALA A 171 5.93 3.93 3.09
C ALA A 171 6.76 4.90 2.23
N SER A 172 7.75 4.40 1.48
CA SER A 172 8.56 5.23 0.57
C SER A 172 7.71 5.86 -0.54
N ALA A 173 6.77 5.09 -1.12
CA ALA A 173 5.84 5.62 -2.12
C ALA A 173 4.94 6.72 -1.56
N GLN A 174 4.40 6.51 -0.35
CA GLN A 174 3.53 7.48 0.31
C GLN A 174 4.28 8.78 0.63
N LEU A 175 5.47 8.65 1.22
CA LEU A 175 6.29 9.80 1.57
C LEU A 175 6.71 10.60 0.33
N ALA A 176 7.09 9.92 -0.75
CA ALA A 176 7.42 10.59 -2.00
C ALA A 176 6.22 11.37 -2.57
N PHE A 177 5.05 10.75 -2.63
CA PHE A 177 3.84 11.41 -3.09
C PHE A 177 3.51 12.66 -2.28
N ASP A 178 3.57 12.56 -0.95
CA ASP A 178 3.25 13.65 -0.04
C ASP A 178 4.25 14.80 -0.15
N ASP A 179 5.55 14.49 -0.22
CA ASP A 179 6.59 15.50 -0.33
C ASP A 179 6.51 16.26 -1.66
N PHE A 180 6.33 15.56 -2.78
CA PHE A 180 6.18 16.21 -4.09
C PHE A 180 4.91 17.06 -4.18
N LEU A 181 3.81 16.59 -3.61
CA LEU A 181 2.59 17.38 -3.52
C LEU A 181 2.82 18.69 -2.74
N PHE A 182 3.49 18.62 -1.58
CA PHE A 182 3.80 19.81 -0.78
C PHE A 182 4.79 20.74 -1.47
N LEU A 183 5.76 20.22 -2.22
CA LEU A 183 6.70 21.04 -2.98
C LEU A 183 6.03 21.87 -4.08
N VAL A 184 4.97 21.33 -4.70
CA VAL A 184 4.21 22.08 -5.71
C VAL A 184 3.22 23.04 -5.06
N HIS A 185 2.66 22.67 -3.90
CA HIS A 185 1.67 23.50 -3.19
C HIS A 185 2.25 24.80 -2.66
N ASN A 186 3.53 24.84 -2.24
CA ASN A 186 4.21 25.98 -1.63
C ASN A 186 4.94 26.84 -2.66
#